data_54a31eb9ba7e9695f75e447e16b0330d
#
_entry.id   54a31eb9ba7e9695f75e447e16b0330d
#
_cell.length_a   1.000
_cell.length_b   1.000
_cell.length_c   1.000
_cell.angle_alpha   90.00
_cell.angle_beta   90.00
_cell.angle_gamma   90.00
#
_symmetry.space_group_name_H-M   'P 1'
#
loop_
_entity.id
_entity.type
_entity.pdbx_description
1 polymer ?
#
loop_
_entity_poly.entity_id
_entity_poly.type
_entity_poly.pdbx_seq_one_letter_code
_entity_poly.pdbx_strand_id
1 'polypeptide(L)'
;MSSLGNTIYSGRFEHTLDDKNRLTIPSLWRWAHTDTETFLAIPHPDSYIAVLPPARVAKLLTQVSEMKISDREAQAVKAKIFSEALSFTFDKQGRFGISPDLLRHAGIAKDAVLSGMGDT
;
A
#
# COMPACT_ATOMS: atom_id res chain seq x y z
N MET A 1 -17.92 15.44 12.32
CA MET A 1 -16.98 15.72 11.21
C MET A 1 -16.58 14.44 10.55
N SER A 2 -16.65 14.41 9.26
CA SER A 2 -16.21 13.24 8.53
C SER A 2 -14.70 13.31 8.27
N SER A 3 -14.01 12.23 8.56
CA SER A 3 -12.60 12.08 8.21
C SER A 3 -12.41 11.26 6.94
N LEU A 4 -13.50 10.82 6.30
CA LEU A 4 -13.41 10.01 5.10
C LEU A 4 -12.73 10.80 3.98
N GLY A 5 -11.66 10.23 3.42
CA GLY A 5 -10.88 10.87 2.39
C GLY A 5 -9.94 11.96 2.89
N ASN A 6 -10.00 12.29 4.18
CA ASN A 6 -9.18 13.35 4.78
C ASN A 6 -8.15 12.80 5.78
N THR A 7 -7.95 11.50 5.79
CA THR A 7 -6.93 10.90 6.66
C THR A 7 -5.56 11.34 6.21
N ILE A 8 -4.76 11.80 7.16
CA ILE A 8 -3.38 12.20 6.89
C ILE A 8 -2.44 11.19 7.52
N TYR A 9 -1.56 10.66 6.71
CA TYR A 9 -0.53 9.73 7.16
C TYR A 9 0.76 10.50 7.33
N SER A 10 1.23 10.60 8.55
CA SER A 10 2.43 11.34 8.88
C SER A 10 3.29 10.55 9.85
N GLY A 11 4.55 10.90 9.89
CA GLY A 11 5.50 10.28 10.78
C GLY A 11 6.30 9.17 10.12
N ARG A 12 7.30 8.71 10.86
CA ARG A 12 8.18 7.65 10.44
C ARG A 12 8.30 6.65 11.57
N PHE A 13 8.08 5.39 11.27
CA PHE A 13 8.05 4.33 12.26
C PHE A 13 8.95 3.18 11.82
N GLU A 14 9.73 2.64 12.74
CA GLU A 14 10.55 1.47 12.48
C GLU A 14 9.88 0.25 13.09
N HIS A 15 9.71 -0.80 12.29
CA HIS A 15 9.10 -2.04 12.71
C HIS A 15 9.86 -3.24 12.19
N THR A 16 9.72 -4.34 12.89
CA THR A 16 10.30 -5.61 12.49
C THR A 16 9.17 -6.53 12.03
N LEU A 17 9.35 -7.19 10.88
CA LEU A 17 8.42 -8.21 10.42
C LEU A 17 8.39 -9.37 11.41
N ASP A 18 7.22 -9.97 11.59
CA ASP A 18 7.12 -11.19 12.38
C ASP A 18 7.62 -12.39 11.56
N ASP A 19 7.60 -13.58 12.16
CA ASP A 19 8.09 -14.80 11.52
C ASP A 19 7.25 -15.27 10.33
N LYS A 20 6.07 -14.66 10.13
CA LYS A 20 5.20 -14.89 8.96
C LYS A 20 5.21 -13.73 7.99
N ASN A 21 6.23 -12.88 8.06
CA ASN A 21 6.39 -11.69 7.21
C ASN A 21 5.19 -10.73 7.28
N ARG A 22 4.62 -10.58 8.48
CA ARG A 22 3.55 -9.63 8.72
C ARG A 22 4.10 -8.38 9.38
N LEU A 23 3.55 -7.25 8.98
CA LEU A 23 3.93 -5.94 9.49
C LEU A 23 2.75 -5.32 10.23
N THR A 24 3.01 -4.79 11.43
CA THR A 24 1.99 -4.06 12.18
C THR A 24 1.99 -2.61 11.74
N ILE A 25 0.81 -2.12 11.36
CA ILE A 25 0.64 -0.72 10.98
C ILE A 25 0.47 0.13 12.25
N PRO A 26 1.10 1.31 12.33
CA PRO A 26 0.94 2.19 13.49
C PRO A 26 -0.54 2.47 13.78
N SER A 27 -0.92 2.41 15.05
CA SER A 27 -2.31 2.63 15.45
C SER A 27 -2.82 4.00 15.04
N LEU A 28 -1.94 5.00 15.00
CA LEU A 28 -2.29 6.35 14.54
C LEU A 28 -2.89 6.35 13.12
N TRP A 29 -2.35 5.49 12.25
CA TRP A 29 -2.81 5.39 10.87
C TRP A 29 -4.03 4.49 10.71
N ARG A 30 -4.32 3.63 11.70
CA ARG A 30 -5.43 2.67 11.63
C ARG A 30 -6.77 3.24 12.10
N TRP A 31 -6.75 4.30 12.88
CA TRP A 31 -7.95 4.81 13.54
C TRP A 31 -9.08 5.21 12.60
N ALA A 32 -8.74 5.68 11.42
CA ALA A 32 -9.73 6.09 10.42
C ALA A 32 -10.27 4.94 9.60
N HIS A 33 -9.82 3.72 9.87
CA HIS A 33 -10.13 2.57 9.02
C HIS A 33 -10.72 1.43 9.82
N THR A 34 -11.57 0.64 9.16
CA THR A 34 -12.14 -0.59 9.71
C THR A 34 -11.38 -1.79 9.18
N ASP A 35 -11.57 -2.95 9.81
CA ASP A 35 -10.95 -4.20 9.38
C ASP A 35 -11.54 -4.78 8.09
N THR A 36 -12.61 -4.14 7.56
CA THR A 36 -13.23 -4.56 6.30
C THR A 36 -12.77 -3.73 5.09
N GLU A 37 -12.06 -2.63 5.33
CA GLU A 37 -11.58 -1.79 4.24
C GLU A 37 -10.39 -2.44 3.53
N THR A 38 -10.36 -2.35 2.20
CA THR A 38 -9.31 -2.93 1.39
C THR A 38 -8.26 -1.89 1.02
N PHE A 39 -7.01 -2.25 1.29
CA PHE A 39 -5.83 -1.47 0.93
C PHE A 39 -5.12 -2.16 -0.23
N LEU A 40 -4.27 -1.42 -0.91
CA LEU A 40 -3.48 -1.95 -2.01
C LEU A 40 -2.00 -1.62 -1.79
N ALA A 41 -1.17 -2.65 -1.74
CA ALA A 41 0.29 -2.48 -1.70
C ALA A 41 0.84 -2.68 -3.10
N ILE A 42 1.58 -1.69 -3.61
CA ILE A 42 2.15 -1.75 -4.96
C ILE A 42 3.65 -1.48 -4.92
N PRO A 43 4.40 -2.08 -5.86
CA PRO A 43 5.83 -1.79 -5.98
C PRO A 43 6.03 -0.42 -6.63
N HIS A 44 6.70 0.48 -5.93
CA HIS A 44 7.02 1.79 -6.50
C HIS A 44 8.35 1.73 -7.27
N PRO A 45 8.48 2.46 -8.38
CA PRO A 45 9.74 2.47 -9.16
C PRO A 45 10.98 2.85 -8.35
N ASP A 46 10.82 3.62 -7.29
CA ASP A 46 11.95 4.02 -6.43
C ASP A 46 12.29 2.98 -5.37
N SER A 47 11.95 1.72 -5.60
CA SER A 47 12.35 0.57 -4.78
C SER A 47 11.76 0.56 -3.37
N TYR A 48 10.52 1.02 -3.23
CA TYR A 48 9.76 0.87 -2.00
C TYR A 48 8.35 0.35 -2.30
N ILE A 49 7.63 0.01 -1.24
CA ILE A 49 6.23 -0.43 -1.35
C ILE A 49 5.35 0.76 -1.02
N ALA A 50 4.47 1.14 -1.94
CA ALA A 50 3.46 2.16 -1.68
C ALA A 50 2.19 1.45 -1.21
N VAL A 51 1.68 1.85 -0.03
CA VAL A 51 0.44 1.29 0.51
C VAL A 51 -0.65 2.34 0.34
N LEU A 52 -1.63 2.01 -0.48
CA LEU A 52 -2.71 2.92 -0.83
C LEU A 52 -3.96 2.60 -0.02
N PRO A 53 -4.50 3.57 0.75
CA PRO A 53 -5.78 3.38 1.41
C PRO A 53 -6.93 3.42 0.38
N PRO A 54 -8.17 3.03 0.78
CA PRO A 54 -9.29 2.92 -0.16
C PRO A 54 -9.52 4.15 -1.03
N ALA A 55 -9.42 5.35 -0.47
CA ALA A 55 -9.62 6.59 -1.25
C ALA A 55 -8.59 6.74 -2.37
N ARG A 56 -7.33 6.38 -2.11
CA ARG A 56 -6.27 6.42 -3.11
C ARG A 56 -6.40 5.31 -4.13
N VAL A 57 -6.87 4.14 -3.72
CA VAL A 57 -7.16 3.05 -4.66
C VAL A 57 -8.20 3.51 -5.68
N ALA A 58 -9.26 4.16 -5.23
CA ALA A 58 -10.30 4.68 -6.12
C ALA A 58 -9.72 5.67 -7.14
N LYS A 59 -8.85 6.59 -6.70
CA LYS A 59 -8.17 7.52 -7.60
C LYS A 59 -7.29 6.80 -8.62
N LEU A 60 -6.53 5.82 -8.18
CA LEU A 60 -5.66 5.05 -9.06
C LEU A 60 -6.47 4.34 -10.14
N LEU A 61 -7.59 3.71 -9.77
CA LEU A 61 -8.45 3.03 -10.71
C LEU A 61 -9.03 3.99 -11.75
N THR A 62 -9.40 5.20 -11.34
CA THR A 62 -9.87 6.24 -12.26
C THR A 62 -8.77 6.63 -13.25
N GLN A 63 -7.56 6.89 -12.76
CA GLN A 63 -6.42 7.25 -13.62
C GLN A 63 -6.09 6.14 -14.61
N VAL A 64 -6.13 4.90 -14.15
CA VAL A 64 -5.83 3.74 -14.99
C VAL A 64 -6.89 3.54 -16.07
N SER A 65 -8.17 3.78 -15.74
CA SER A 65 -9.27 3.64 -16.72
C SER A 65 -9.20 4.67 -17.85
N GLU A 66 -8.50 5.78 -17.64
CA GLU A 66 -8.32 6.82 -18.64
C GLU A 66 -7.14 6.57 -19.57
N MET A 67 -6.32 5.56 -19.29
CA MET A 67 -5.19 5.21 -20.14
C MET A 67 -5.66 4.63 -21.47
N LYS A 68 -5.05 5.11 -22.57
CA LYS A 68 -5.39 4.62 -23.91
C LYS A 68 -4.86 3.21 -24.11
N ILE A 69 -5.70 2.33 -24.65
CA ILE A 69 -5.30 0.96 -24.98
C ILE A 69 -4.18 0.96 -26.03
N SER A 70 -4.15 1.96 -26.90
CA SER A 70 -3.14 2.07 -27.94
C SER A 70 -1.75 2.50 -27.41
N ASP A 71 -1.67 2.99 -26.18
CA ASP A 71 -0.41 3.38 -25.56
C ASP A 71 0.22 2.14 -24.91
N ARG A 72 1.15 1.52 -25.64
CA ARG A 72 1.78 0.28 -25.20
C ARG A 72 2.63 0.47 -23.95
N GLU A 73 3.29 1.61 -23.84
CA GLU A 73 4.12 1.88 -22.66
C GLU A 73 3.27 2.04 -21.41
N ALA A 74 2.18 2.79 -21.49
CA ALA A 74 1.25 2.94 -20.37
C ALA A 74 0.62 1.60 -19.98
N GLN A 75 0.25 0.77 -20.96
CA GLN A 75 -0.33 -0.54 -20.69
C GLN A 75 0.68 -1.49 -20.05
N ALA A 76 1.95 -1.41 -20.44
CA ALA A 76 3.00 -2.24 -19.83
C ALA A 76 3.25 -1.85 -18.37
N VAL A 77 3.27 -0.56 -18.06
CA VAL A 77 3.41 -0.07 -16.68
C VAL A 77 2.23 -0.50 -15.84
N LYS A 78 1.02 -0.35 -16.36
CA LYS A 78 -0.20 -0.78 -15.70
C LYS A 78 -0.15 -2.28 -15.36
N ALA A 79 0.21 -3.10 -16.34
CA ALA A 79 0.28 -4.55 -16.14
C ALA A 79 1.30 -4.92 -15.07
N LYS A 80 2.47 -4.29 -15.08
CA LYS A 80 3.50 -4.56 -14.09
C LYS A 80 3.03 -4.19 -12.68
N ILE A 81 2.45 -3.01 -12.50
CA ILE A 81 1.97 -2.57 -11.19
C ILE A 81 0.93 -3.53 -10.64
N PHE A 82 -0.10 -3.84 -11.43
CA PHE A 82 -1.21 -4.64 -10.92
C PHE A 82 -0.89 -6.12 -10.80
N SER A 83 0.02 -6.66 -11.62
CA SER A 83 0.41 -8.06 -11.47
C SER A 83 1.20 -8.33 -10.18
N GLU A 84 1.88 -7.32 -9.67
CA GLU A 84 2.68 -7.43 -8.44
C GLU A 84 1.98 -6.83 -7.22
N ALA A 85 0.81 -6.23 -7.42
CA ALA A 85 0.06 -5.60 -6.34
C ALA A 85 -0.55 -6.63 -5.40
N LEU A 86 -0.68 -6.24 -4.14
CA LEU A 86 -1.30 -7.05 -3.10
C LEU A 86 -2.47 -6.30 -2.50
N SER A 87 -3.69 -6.82 -2.67
CA SER A 87 -4.87 -6.30 -1.97
C SER A 87 -4.95 -6.97 -0.61
N PHE A 88 -5.19 -6.18 0.41
CA PHE A 88 -5.25 -6.73 1.76
C PHE A 88 -6.18 -5.94 2.67
N THR A 89 -6.62 -6.60 3.74
CA THR A 89 -7.26 -5.96 4.88
C THR A 89 -6.38 -6.20 6.10
N PHE A 90 -6.50 -5.34 7.11
CA PHE A 90 -5.78 -5.57 8.35
C PHE A 90 -6.40 -6.72 9.14
N ASP A 91 -5.58 -7.49 9.83
CA ASP A 91 -6.08 -8.45 10.79
C ASP A 91 -6.51 -7.73 12.09
N LYS A 92 -6.96 -8.49 13.08
CA LYS A 92 -7.47 -7.90 14.34
C LYS A 92 -6.42 -7.13 15.12
N GLN A 93 -5.15 -7.44 14.91
CA GLN A 93 -4.04 -6.74 15.54
C GLN A 93 -3.47 -5.62 14.66
N GLY A 94 -4.10 -5.32 13.54
CA GLY A 94 -3.64 -4.28 12.63
C GLY A 94 -2.40 -4.67 11.82
N ARG A 95 -2.26 -5.96 11.52
CA ARG A 95 -1.13 -6.47 10.75
C ARG A 95 -1.57 -6.87 9.35
N PHE A 96 -0.64 -6.85 8.41
CA PHE A 96 -0.85 -7.45 7.10
C PHE A 96 0.41 -8.19 6.65
N GLY A 97 0.20 -9.26 5.89
CA GLY A 97 1.29 -10.06 5.35
C GLY A 97 1.80 -9.46 4.05
N ILE A 98 3.11 -9.41 3.89
CA ILE A 98 3.74 -8.86 2.70
C ILE A 98 4.26 -10.02 1.84
N SER A 99 3.97 -9.99 0.54
CA SER A 99 4.41 -11.05 -0.35
C SER A 99 5.93 -11.04 -0.51
N PRO A 100 6.55 -12.21 -0.78
CA PRO A 100 7.99 -12.26 -1.02
C PRO A 100 8.44 -11.36 -2.16
N ASP A 101 7.63 -11.21 -3.20
CA ASP A 101 7.96 -10.34 -4.34
C ASP A 101 8.06 -8.88 -3.93
N LEU A 102 7.11 -8.39 -3.13
CA LEU A 102 7.15 -7.02 -2.63
C LEU A 102 8.32 -6.81 -1.68
N LEU A 103 8.60 -7.78 -0.82
CA LEU A 103 9.75 -7.69 0.08
C LEU A 103 11.07 -7.58 -0.71
N ARG A 104 11.23 -8.37 -1.74
CA ARG A 104 12.42 -8.30 -2.61
C ARG A 104 12.51 -6.97 -3.32
N HIS A 105 11.39 -6.46 -3.82
CA HIS A 105 11.34 -5.18 -4.51
C HIS A 105 11.87 -4.04 -3.62
N ALA A 106 11.48 -4.03 -2.35
CA ALA A 106 11.87 -2.99 -1.41
C ALA A 106 13.17 -3.29 -0.65
N GLY A 107 13.77 -4.47 -0.89
CA GLY A 107 14.99 -4.86 -0.19
C GLY A 107 14.78 -5.09 1.30
N ILE A 108 13.58 -5.51 1.71
CA ILE A 108 13.25 -5.74 3.11
C ILE A 108 13.54 -7.19 3.47
N ALA A 109 14.44 -7.40 4.43
CA ALA A 109 14.72 -8.73 4.97
C ALA A 109 13.90 -8.98 6.23
N LYS A 110 13.99 -8.07 7.20
CA LYS A 110 13.31 -8.20 8.49
C LYS A 110 12.85 -6.84 9.02
N ASP A 111 13.71 -5.85 9.01
CA ASP A 111 13.41 -4.53 9.52
C ASP A 111 12.85 -3.65 8.41
N ALA A 112 11.81 -2.91 8.72
CA ALA A 112 11.14 -2.04 7.76
C ALA A 112 10.90 -0.65 8.38
N VAL A 113 10.93 0.36 7.52
CA VAL A 113 10.58 1.72 7.90
C VAL A 113 9.28 2.07 7.21
N LEU A 114 8.32 2.55 7.99
CA LEU A 114 7.03 3.02 7.47
C LEU A 114 7.04 4.55 7.53
N SER A 115 6.84 5.17 6.38
CA SER A 115 6.79 6.63 6.27
C SER A 115 5.45 7.08 5.75
N GLY A 116 4.83 7.99 6.47
CA GLY A 116 3.61 8.63 6.00
C GLY A 116 3.94 9.69 4.95
N MET A 117 3.14 9.72 3.88
CA MET A 117 3.34 10.64 2.77
C MET A 117 2.10 11.50 2.51
N GLY A 118 1.33 11.79 3.54
CA GLY A 118 0.12 12.56 3.44
C GLY A 118 -1.09 11.69 3.16
N ASP A 119 -1.32 11.31 1.92
CA ASP A 119 -2.48 10.50 1.52
C ASP A 119 -2.17 9.00 1.34
N THR A 120 -0.96 8.59 1.59
CA THR A 120 -0.54 7.17 1.51
C THR A 120 0.38 6.76 2.64
#